data_44463cfab32fd52bf98cad507a7f4dad
#
_entry.id   44463cfab32fd52bf98cad507a7f4dad
#
_cell.length_a   1.000
_cell.length_b   1.000
_cell.length_c   1.000
_cell.angle_alpha   90.00
_cell.angle_beta   90.00
_cell.angle_gamma   90.00
#
_symmetry.space_group_name_H-M   'P 1'
#
loop_
_entity.id
_entity.type
_entity.pdbx_description
1 polymer ?
#
loop_
_entity_poly.entity_id
_entity_poly.type
_entity_poly.pdbx_seq_one_letter_code
_entity_poly.pdbx_strand_id
1 'polypeptide(L)' 'MPLSGEAIRTMNYVDDISVTLRRILAVLPSLTDDERQRVSDHIKAAEPSYEYVITAVASKK' A
#
# COMPACT_ATOMS: atom_id res chain seq x y z
N MET A 1 17.30 -10.94 18.09
CA MET A 1 17.61 -9.53 18.27
C MET A 1 16.33 -8.70 18.35
N PRO A 2 16.19 -7.85 19.36
CA PRO A 2 14.98 -7.04 19.46
C PRO A 2 14.90 -6.03 18.33
N LEU A 3 13.67 -5.72 17.90
CA LEU A 3 13.44 -4.72 16.87
C LEU A 3 13.64 -3.33 17.45
N SER A 4 14.14 -2.42 16.62
CA SER A 4 14.27 -1.03 17.04
C SER A 4 12.88 -0.37 17.08
N GLY A 5 12.78 0.75 17.79
CA GLY A 5 11.56 1.54 17.79
C GLY A 5 11.16 1.99 16.38
N GLU A 6 12.17 2.27 15.55
CA GLU A 6 11.91 2.66 14.16
C GLU A 6 11.28 1.53 13.36
N ALA A 7 11.74 0.28 13.57
CA ALA A 7 11.19 -0.86 12.87
C ALA A 7 9.74 -1.09 13.29
N ILE A 8 9.45 -0.98 14.59
CA ILE A 8 8.09 -1.17 15.09
C ILE A 8 7.16 -0.09 14.53
N ARG A 9 7.59 1.15 14.51
CA ARG A 9 6.81 2.25 13.96
C ARG A 9 6.54 2.04 12.48
N THR A 10 7.56 1.56 11.76
CA THR A 10 7.42 1.29 10.32
C THR A 10 6.40 0.18 10.06
N MET A 11 6.40 -0.85 10.91
CA MET A 11 5.41 -1.92 10.77
C MET A 11 3.99 -1.41 11.03
N ASN A 12 3.84 -0.42 11.92
CA ASN A 12 2.54 0.22 12.12
C ASN A 12 2.08 0.95 10.87
N TYR A 13 3.00 1.59 10.15
CA TYR A 13 2.65 2.22 8.87
C TYR A 13 2.18 1.19 7.86
N VAL A 14 2.81 0.02 7.85
CA VAL A 14 2.39 -1.07 6.97
C VAL A 14 0.97 -1.52 7.32
N ASP A 15 0.67 -1.61 8.61
CA ASP A 15 -0.69 -1.95 9.05
C ASP A 15 -1.70 -0.91 8.58
N ASP A 16 -1.32 0.36 8.60
CA ASP A 16 -2.20 1.44 8.11
C ASP A 16 -2.46 1.30 6.62
N ILE A 17 -1.46 0.89 5.86
CA ILE A 17 -1.64 0.63 4.43
C ILE A 17 -2.66 -0.49 4.23
N SER A 18 -2.55 -1.55 5.03
CA SER A 18 -3.48 -2.68 4.93
C SER A 18 -4.92 -2.26 5.21
N VAL A 19 -5.12 -1.38 6.18
CA VAL A 19 -6.45 -0.84 6.48
C VAL A 19 -6.98 -0.06 5.28
N THR A 20 -6.13 0.77 4.68
CA THR A 20 -6.50 1.56 3.51
C THR A 20 -6.86 0.67 2.34
N LEU A 21 -6.10 -0.39 2.10
CA LEU A 21 -6.39 -1.33 1.02
C LEU A 21 -7.73 -2.02 1.22
N ARG A 22 -8.07 -2.39 2.47
CA ARG A 22 -9.38 -2.99 2.76
C ARG A 22 -10.50 -2.01 2.45
N ARG A 23 -10.30 -0.72 2.72
CA ARG A 23 -11.30 0.31 2.40
C ARG A 23 -11.53 0.41 0.90
N ILE A 24 -10.45 0.32 0.13
CA ILE A 24 -10.57 0.34 -1.33
C ILE A 24 -11.40 -0.85 -1.80
N LEU A 25 -11.09 -2.04 -1.29
CA LEU A 25 -11.83 -3.25 -1.66
C LEU A 25 -13.30 -3.14 -1.27
N ALA A 26 -13.59 -2.57 -0.10
CA ALA A 26 -14.95 -2.46 0.40
C ALA A 26 -15.82 -1.54 -0.43
N VAL A 27 -15.25 -0.54 -1.08
CA VAL A 27 -16.01 0.44 -1.86
C VAL A 27 -16.23 0.00 -3.30
N LEU A 28 -15.50 -1.01 -3.77
CA LEU A 28 -15.58 -1.43 -5.18
C LEU A 28 -17.00 -1.74 -5.67
N PRO A 29 -17.86 -2.43 -4.89
CA PRO A 29 -19.22 -2.72 -5.37
C PRO A 29 -20.03 -1.47 -5.66
N SER A 30 -19.67 -0.32 -5.10
CA SER A 30 -20.37 0.94 -5.32
C SER A 30 -19.90 1.68 -6.56
N LEU A 31 -18.83 1.22 -7.20
CA LEU A 31 -18.24 1.92 -8.34
C LEU A 31 -18.71 1.31 -9.65
N THR A 32 -18.82 2.16 -10.68
CA THR A 32 -19.09 1.69 -12.03
C THR A 32 -17.82 1.05 -12.60
N ASP A 33 -17.98 0.34 -13.72
CA ASP A 33 -16.83 -0.28 -14.38
C ASP A 33 -15.79 0.76 -14.80
N ASP A 34 -16.27 1.89 -15.32
CA ASP A 34 -15.38 2.98 -15.74
C ASP A 34 -14.61 3.54 -14.52
N GLU A 35 -15.31 3.73 -13.41
CA GLU A 35 -14.68 4.24 -12.18
C GLU A 35 -13.64 3.25 -11.66
N ARG A 36 -13.95 1.97 -11.70
CA ARG A 36 -13.02 0.94 -11.28
C ARG A 36 -11.74 0.93 -12.12
N GLN A 37 -11.91 1.13 -13.44
CA GLN A 37 -10.76 1.20 -14.33
C GLN A 37 -9.90 2.41 -14.00
N ARG A 38 -10.52 3.55 -13.73
CA ARG A 38 -9.78 4.76 -13.36
C ARG A 38 -9.02 4.61 -12.06
N VAL A 39 -9.63 3.93 -11.09
CA VAL A 39 -8.95 3.65 -9.82
C VAL A 39 -7.76 2.73 -10.04
N SER A 40 -7.94 1.70 -10.85
CA SER A 40 -6.86 0.77 -11.18
C SER A 40 -5.68 1.51 -11.81
N ASP A 41 -5.96 2.37 -12.77
CA ASP A 41 -4.91 3.14 -13.45
C ASP A 41 -4.22 4.10 -12.48
N HIS A 42 -4.99 4.67 -11.57
CA HIS A 42 -4.44 5.59 -10.57
C HIS A 42 -3.49 4.88 -9.61
N ILE A 43 -3.86 3.66 -9.21
CA ILE A 43 -2.99 2.85 -8.34
C ILE A 43 -1.69 2.51 -9.07
N LYS A 44 -1.78 2.13 -10.33
CA LYS A 44 -0.59 1.78 -11.12
C LYS A 44 0.35 2.95 -11.30
N ALA A 45 -0.20 4.16 -11.33
CA ALA A 45 0.59 5.37 -11.50
C ALA A 45 1.12 5.93 -10.18
N ALA A 46 0.75 5.36 -9.04
CA ALA A 46 1.15 5.88 -7.74
C ALA A 46 2.66 5.80 -7.56
N GLU A 47 3.21 6.83 -6.97
CA GLU A 47 4.64 6.89 -6.68
C GLU A 47 4.84 7.31 -5.22
N PRO A 48 5.71 6.60 -4.48
CA PRO A 48 6.39 5.38 -4.92
C PRO A 48 5.42 4.22 -5.03
N SER A 49 5.72 3.26 -5.90
CA SER A 49 4.89 2.07 -6.02
C SER A 49 5.18 1.11 -4.88
N TYR A 50 4.25 0.20 -4.62
CA TYR A 50 4.44 -0.86 -3.64
C TYR A 50 5.69 -1.67 -3.93
N GLU A 51 5.86 -2.06 -5.19
CA GLU A 51 7.02 -2.85 -5.61
C GLU A 51 8.33 -2.14 -5.29
N TYR A 52 8.37 -0.86 -5.57
CA TYR A 52 9.56 -0.07 -5.29
C TYR A 52 9.90 -0.06 -3.80
N VAL A 53 8.88 0.13 -2.96
CA VAL A 53 9.08 0.19 -1.51
C VAL A 53 9.52 -1.17 -0.97
N ILE A 54 8.89 -2.25 -1.43
CA ILE A 54 9.27 -3.59 -1.02
C ILE A 54 10.72 -3.86 -1.36
N THR A 55 11.14 -3.51 -2.56
CA THR A 55 12.51 -3.71 -3.00
C THR A 55 13.49 -2.88 -2.17
N ALA A 56 13.13 -1.64 -1.91
CA ALA A 56 13.99 -0.75 -1.12
C ALA A 56 14.15 -1.26 0.32
N VAL A 57 13.06 -1.74 0.92
CA VAL A 57 13.11 -2.26 2.28
C VAL A 57 13.96 -3.51 2.36
N ALA A 58 13.88 -4.36 1.35
CA ALA A 58 14.63 -5.62 1.33
C ALA A 58 16.10 -5.42 0.91
N SER A 59 16.45 -4.24 0.45
CA SER A 59 17.82 -3.97 0.02
C SER A 59 18.78 -4.00 1.21
N LYS A 60 19.95 -4.57 1.01
CA LYS A 60 20.96 -4.72 2.06
C LYS A 60 22.05 -3.67 1.97
N LYS A 61 21.72 -2.53 1.65
CA LYS A 61 22.74 -1.48 1.55
C LYS A 61 23.10 -0.90 2.88
#